data_219b32739ae7a1327144057567eac7a7
#
_entry.id   219b32739ae7a1327144057567eac7a7
#
_cell.length_a   1.000
_cell.length_b   1.000
_cell.length_c   1.000
_cell.angle_alpha   90.00
_cell.angle_beta   90.00
_cell.angle_gamma   90.00
#
_symmetry.space_group_name_H-M   'P 1'
#
loop_
_entity.id
_entity.type
_entity.pdbx_description
1 polymer ?
#
loop_
_entity_poly.entity_id
_entity_poly.type
_entity_poly.pdbx_seq_one_letter_code
_entity_poly.pdbx_strand_id
1 'polypeptide(L)'
;MTHLELFHGLVAAGMRMRFGSKPSKAAILRVLWEKKHIIDAGYVDYYIMAFWIFRHYAMSAGINVWARGAVPSSIVCYCLGLTEVNPIKYGLHSVRFVNDRLPDFQFDIEESRFDEFMKGSEDMLQANAGDYDIPAIKACLFKDVKLGQRMRKRSMIPCEYLNRKHERPVPENIDDEMARYALKFPDTMHLYDAYVQQPSAFNHLIYQEEMLDILRHTFHLGSIKANDIRRAIQRQETERIEAYKKDIFANLQAVNPSEAETSWQRLTSNPNAFLKAHAVSQVLARYYYDF
;
A
#
# COMPACT_ATOMS: atom_id res chain seq x y z
N MET A 1 12.08 -23.78 16.59
CA MET A 1 12.26 -22.55 15.76
C MET A 1 11.35 -21.50 16.33
N THR A 2 11.88 -20.36 16.73
CA THR A 2 11.07 -19.25 17.23
C THR A 2 10.32 -18.56 16.10
N HIS A 3 9.24 -17.82 16.41
CA HIS A 3 8.53 -17.03 15.40
C HIS A 3 9.45 -16.02 14.69
N LEU A 4 10.38 -15.44 15.45
CA LEU A 4 11.37 -14.52 14.89
C LEU A 4 12.31 -15.21 13.88
N GLU A 5 12.79 -16.40 14.18
CA GLU A 5 13.62 -17.21 13.27
C GLU A 5 12.84 -17.59 12.01
N LEU A 6 11.58 -18.00 12.18
CA LEU A 6 10.68 -18.30 11.05
C LEU A 6 10.48 -17.08 10.16
N PHE A 7 10.16 -15.92 10.75
CA PHE A 7 10.00 -14.66 10.01
C PHE A 7 11.25 -14.29 9.22
N HIS A 8 12.44 -14.39 9.86
CA HIS A 8 13.70 -14.15 9.19
C HIS A 8 13.93 -15.09 8.00
N GLY A 9 13.65 -16.38 8.20
CA GLY A 9 13.77 -17.41 7.18
C GLY A 9 12.86 -17.17 5.99
N LEU A 10 11.58 -16.89 6.24
CA LEU A 10 10.58 -16.61 5.19
C LEU A 10 10.95 -15.37 4.37
N VAL A 11 11.33 -14.27 5.02
CA VAL A 11 11.73 -13.04 4.31
C VAL A 11 13.01 -13.26 3.50
N ALA A 12 14.00 -13.98 4.03
CA ALA A 12 15.24 -14.29 3.32
C ALA A 12 15.00 -15.20 2.10
N ALA A 13 14.12 -16.19 2.22
CA ALA A 13 13.72 -17.05 1.11
C ALA A 13 13.00 -16.23 0.03
N GLY A 14 12.08 -15.36 0.44
CA GLY A 14 11.36 -14.47 -0.47
C GLY A 14 12.27 -13.48 -1.18
N MET A 15 13.25 -12.90 -0.48
CA MET A 15 14.27 -12.05 -1.12
C MET A 15 15.01 -12.77 -2.26
N ARG A 16 15.42 -14.01 -2.02
CA ARG A 16 16.07 -14.82 -3.08
C ARG A 16 15.14 -15.11 -4.25
N MET A 17 13.88 -15.46 -3.97
CA MET A 17 12.89 -15.71 -5.01
C MET A 17 12.57 -14.48 -5.86
N ARG A 18 12.39 -13.32 -5.22
CA ARG A 18 11.90 -12.09 -5.88
C ARG A 18 13.00 -11.28 -6.54
N PHE A 19 14.22 -11.31 -6.00
CA PHE A 19 15.32 -10.46 -6.45
C PHE A 19 16.58 -11.26 -6.92
N GLY A 20 16.50 -12.60 -6.83
CA GLY A 20 17.62 -13.46 -7.21
C GLY A 20 18.79 -13.41 -6.22
N SER A 21 19.98 -13.80 -6.70
CA SER A 21 21.20 -13.86 -5.90
C SER A 21 21.85 -12.50 -5.64
N LYS A 22 21.51 -11.46 -6.41
CA LYS A 22 22.10 -10.12 -6.32
C LYS A 22 21.02 -9.03 -6.23
N PRO A 23 20.30 -8.93 -5.10
CA PRO A 23 19.33 -7.87 -4.88
C PRO A 23 20.02 -6.49 -4.90
N SER A 24 19.30 -5.45 -5.36
CA SER A 24 19.82 -4.09 -5.35
C SER A 24 20.06 -3.59 -3.91
N LYS A 25 21.01 -2.66 -3.74
CA LYS A 25 21.27 -2.01 -2.44
C LYS A 25 19.97 -1.39 -1.86
N ALA A 26 19.15 -0.78 -2.71
CA ALA A 26 17.86 -0.20 -2.30
C ALA A 26 16.90 -1.25 -1.72
N ALA A 27 16.80 -2.42 -2.36
CA ALA A 27 15.97 -3.52 -1.86
C ALA A 27 16.49 -4.05 -0.51
N ILE A 28 17.79 -4.24 -0.37
CA ILE A 28 18.43 -4.72 0.87
C ILE A 28 18.14 -3.74 2.02
N LEU A 29 18.48 -2.46 1.84
CA LEU A 29 18.30 -1.43 2.87
C LEU A 29 16.83 -1.32 3.28
N ARG A 30 15.92 -1.41 2.33
CA ARG A 30 14.49 -1.33 2.59
C ARG A 30 13.97 -2.54 3.38
N VAL A 31 14.38 -3.76 3.03
CA VAL A 31 14.03 -4.97 3.80
C VAL A 31 14.56 -4.87 5.22
N LEU A 32 15.82 -4.43 5.40
CA LEU A 32 16.40 -4.28 6.74
C LEU A 32 15.62 -3.26 7.57
N TRP A 33 15.25 -2.13 6.98
CA TRP A 33 14.47 -1.09 7.62
C TRP A 33 13.08 -1.60 8.03
N GLU A 34 12.35 -2.22 7.10
CA GLU A 34 11.00 -2.74 7.39
C GLU A 34 11.03 -3.85 8.45
N LYS A 35 11.97 -4.82 8.32
CA LYS A 35 12.15 -5.88 9.32
C LYS A 35 12.39 -5.32 10.71
N LYS A 36 13.31 -4.35 10.83
CA LYS A 36 13.59 -3.72 12.11
C LYS A 36 12.31 -3.11 12.72
N HIS A 37 11.56 -2.33 11.95
CA HIS A 37 10.34 -1.69 12.46
C HIS A 37 9.24 -2.69 12.82
N ILE A 38 9.07 -3.76 12.05
CA ILE A 38 8.10 -4.83 12.33
C ILE A 38 8.47 -5.54 13.65
N ILE A 39 9.76 -5.82 13.86
CA ILE A 39 10.26 -6.51 15.07
C ILE A 39 10.14 -5.57 16.29
N ASP A 40 10.62 -4.34 16.18
CA ASP A 40 10.58 -3.36 17.27
C ASP A 40 9.15 -3.06 17.73
N ALA A 41 8.18 -3.09 16.80
CA ALA A 41 6.76 -2.91 17.10
C ALA A 41 6.06 -4.17 17.63
N GLY A 42 6.73 -5.33 17.67
CA GLY A 42 6.13 -6.59 18.11
C GLY A 42 5.11 -7.18 17.13
N TYR A 43 5.22 -6.87 15.83
CA TYR A 43 4.21 -7.28 14.83
C TYR A 43 4.58 -8.54 14.05
N VAL A 44 5.63 -9.24 14.42
CA VAL A 44 6.13 -10.45 13.72
C VAL A 44 5.03 -11.47 13.52
N ASP A 45 4.24 -11.77 14.55
CA ASP A 45 3.21 -12.81 14.52
C ASP A 45 2.08 -12.48 13.53
N TYR A 46 1.73 -11.20 13.39
CA TYR A 46 0.74 -10.75 12.41
C TYR A 46 1.17 -11.02 10.97
N TYR A 47 2.46 -10.83 10.66
CA TYR A 47 3.03 -11.11 9.33
C TYR A 47 3.13 -12.60 9.05
N ILE A 48 3.50 -13.40 10.05
CA ILE A 48 3.55 -14.86 9.92
C ILE A 48 2.15 -15.42 9.67
N MET A 49 1.16 -14.99 10.46
CA MET A 49 -0.22 -15.46 10.28
C MET A 49 -0.83 -14.96 8.98
N ALA A 50 -0.53 -13.71 8.55
CA ALA A 50 -0.91 -13.24 7.23
C ALA A 50 -0.32 -14.12 6.11
N PHE A 51 0.97 -14.52 6.23
CA PHE A 51 1.61 -15.45 5.30
C PHE A 51 0.88 -16.80 5.28
N TRP A 52 0.60 -17.41 6.43
CA TRP A 52 -0.08 -18.70 6.50
C TRP A 52 -1.48 -18.67 5.91
N ILE A 53 -2.24 -17.61 6.14
CA ILE A 53 -3.63 -17.47 5.68
C ILE A 53 -3.69 -17.05 4.21
N PHE A 54 -3.14 -15.86 3.90
CA PHE A 54 -3.34 -15.23 2.59
C PHE A 54 -2.39 -15.74 1.50
N ARG A 55 -1.32 -16.44 1.89
CA ARG A 55 -0.39 -17.04 0.93
C ARG A 55 -0.43 -18.56 0.97
N HIS A 56 -0.06 -19.18 2.09
CA HIS A 56 0.10 -20.62 2.14
C HIS A 56 -1.23 -21.36 2.00
N TYR A 57 -2.21 -21.05 2.84
CA TYR A 57 -3.52 -21.70 2.79
C TYR A 57 -4.25 -21.38 1.47
N ALA A 58 -4.33 -20.12 1.08
CA ALA A 58 -4.99 -19.74 -0.17
C ALA A 58 -4.42 -20.46 -1.38
N MET A 59 -3.07 -20.57 -1.50
CA MET A 59 -2.43 -21.33 -2.56
C MET A 59 -2.75 -22.82 -2.51
N SER A 60 -2.67 -23.47 -1.34
CA SER A 60 -2.92 -24.89 -1.20
C SER A 60 -4.37 -25.24 -1.50
N ALA A 61 -5.29 -24.35 -1.18
CA ALA A 61 -6.70 -24.49 -1.51
C ALA A 61 -7.05 -24.05 -2.94
N GLY A 62 -6.11 -23.45 -3.68
CA GLY A 62 -6.34 -22.91 -5.03
C GLY A 62 -7.32 -21.74 -5.03
N ILE A 63 -7.34 -20.93 -3.96
CA ILE A 63 -8.20 -19.75 -3.82
C ILE A 63 -7.40 -18.52 -4.24
N ASN A 64 -7.96 -17.70 -5.13
CA ASN A 64 -7.32 -16.48 -5.56
C ASN A 64 -7.46 -15.38 -4.51
N VAL A 65 -6.33 -14.80 -4.12
CA VAL A 65 -6.21 -13.72 -3.14
C VAL A 65 -5.35 -12.62 -3.73
N TRP A 66 -5.79 -11.38 -3.62
CA TRP A 66 -5.07 -10.22 -4.13
C TRP A 66 -4.97 -9.10 -3.10
N ALA A 67 -3.73 -8.67 -2.81
CA ALA A 67 -3.50 -7.58 -1.87
C ALA A 67 -3.97 -6.23 -2.42
N ARG A 68 -4.53 -5.39 -1.55
CA ARG A 68 -4.96 -4.02 -1.87
C ARG A 68 -4.62 -3.03 -0.76
N GLY A 69 -5.11 -1.81 -0.85
CA GLY A 69 -4.80 -0.79 0.14
C GLY A 69 -3.31 -0.47 0.19
N ALA A 70 -2.74 -0.42 1.37
CA ALA A 70 -1.34 -0.09 1.61
C ALA A 70 -0.40 -1.31 1.60
N VAL A 71 -0.91 -2.54 1.63
CA VAL A 71 -0.10 -3.79 1.67
C VAL A 71 0.98 -3.81 0.58
N PRO A 72 0.69 -3.40 -0.69
CA PRO A 72 1.70 -3.37 -1.74
C PRO A 72 2.87 -2.41 -1.51
N SER A 73 2.78 -1.52 -0.52
CA SER A 73 3.90 -0.63 -0.16
C SER A 73 5.01 -1.33 0.61
N SER A 74 4.80 -2.55 1.12
CA SER A 74 5.79 -3.27 1.92
C SER A 74 6.61 -4.23 1.08
N ILE A 75 7.95 -4.08 1.14
CA ILE A 75 8.87 -5.05 0.52
C ILE A 75 8.88 -6.38 1.29
N VAL A 76 8.61 -6.36 2.60
CA VAL A 76 8.46 -7.58 3.40
C VAL A 76 7.22 -8.35 2.94
N CYS A 77 6.08 -7.68 2.73
CA CYS A 77 4.88 -8.32 2.16
C CYS A 77 5.15 -8.89 0.76
N TYR A 78 5.92 -8.20 -0.08
CA TYR A 78 6.33 -8.70 -1.39
C TYR A 78 7.22 -9.94 -1.27
N CYS A 79 8.17 -9.96 -0.36
CA CYS A 79 9.02 -11.14 -0.08
C CYS A 79 8.21 -12.32 0.47
N LEU A 80 7.25 -12.07 1.36
CA LEU A 80 6.35 -13.10 1.88
C LEU A 80 5.33 -13.61 0.84
N GLY A 81 5.29 -13.01 -0.35
CA GLY A 81 4.31 -13.36 -1.38
C GLY A 81 2.87 -12.94 -1.05
N LEU A 82 2.71 -12.00 -0.11
CA LEU A 82 1.42 -11.41 0.22
C LEU A 82 0.95 -10.41 -0.84
N THR A 83 1.84 -9.95 -1.70
CA THR A 83 1.55 -9.10 -2.85
C THR A 83 2.47 -9.44 -4.01
N GLU A 84 1.99 -9.28 -5.24
CA GLU A 84 2.79 -9.40 -6.46
C GLU A 84 3.37 -8.04 -6.92
N VAL A 85 3.04 -6.97 -6.24
CA VAL A 85 3.53 -5.62 -6.54
C VAL A 85 4.94 -5.43 -5.97
N ASN A 86 5.92 -5.19 -6.83
CA ASN A 86 7.26 -4.79 -6.41
C ASN A 86 7.28 -3.31 -6.00
N PRO A 87 7.39 -2.99 -4.69
CA PRO A 87 7.29 -1.61 -4.24
C PRO A 87 8.43 -0.71 -4.70
N ILE A 88 9.60 -1.28 -5.00
CA ILE A 88 10.74 -0.53 -5.53
C ILE A 88 10.45 -0.08 -6.96
N LYS A 89 9.94 -1.00 -7.80
CA LYS A 89 9.62 -0.71 -9.21
C LYS A 89 8.63 0.44 -9.36
N TYR A 90 7.66 0.52 -8.47
CA TYR A 90 6.57 1.51 -8.55
C TYR A 90 6.77 2.74 -7.64
N GLY A 91 7.94 2.89 -7.01
CA GLY A 91 8.24 4.04 -6.13
C GLY A 91 7.30 4.16 -4.92
N LEU A 92 6.89 3.02 -4.34
CA LEU A 92 5.99 3.01 -3.19
C LEU A 92 6.76 3.20 -1.88
N HIS A 93 6.20 3.92 -0.92
CA HIS A 93 6.86 4.22 0.35
C HIS A 93 6.48 3.25 1.46
N SER A 94 7.48 2.61 2.11
CA SER A 94 7.28 1.66 3.22
C SER A 94 6.38 2.18 4.33
N VAL A 95 6.53 3.46 4.71
CA VAL A 95 5.79 4.10 5.80
C VAL A 95 4.27 4.14 5.59
N ARG A 96 3.79 3.84 4.37
CA ARG A 96 2.36 3.73 4.10
C ARG A 96 1.76 2.49 4.76
N PHE A 97 2.53 1.42 4.91
CA PHE A 97 2.11 0.17 5.53
C PHE A 97 2.88 -0.13 6.83
N VAL A 98 4.22 -0.04 6.79
CA VAL A 98 5.08 -0.26 7.96
C VAL A 98 5.27 1.07 8.70
N ASN A 99 4.60 1.22 9.81
CA ASN A 99 4.62 2.44 10.66
C ASN A 99 4.29 2.05 12.11
N ASP A 100 4.03 3.04 12.96
CA ASP A 100 3.73 2.92 14.39
C ASP A 100 2.34 2.35 14.75
N ARG A 101 1.57 1.92 13.76
CA ARG A 101 0.23 1.35 13.95
C ARG A 101 0.21 -0.11 13.58
N LEU A 102 -0.76 -0.84 14.13
CA LEU A 102 -1.08 -2.20 13.71
C LEU A 102 -1.20 -2.26 12.18
N PRO A 103 -0.57 -3.26 11.53
CA PRO A 103 -0.66 -3.42 10.10
C PRO A 103 -2.11 -3.64 9.66
N ASP A 104 -2.56 -2.87 8.67
CA ASP A 104 -3.91 -2.99 8.09
C ASP A 104 -3.84 -3.88 6.84
N PHE A 105 -3.86 -5.18 7.05
CA PHE A 105 -3.88 -6.14 5.94
C PHE A 105 -5.21 -6.11 5.21
N GLN A 106 -5.17 -5.78 3.91
CA GLN A 106 -6.37 -5.69 3.06
C GLN A 106 -6.19 -6.56 1.83
N PHE A 107 -7.13 -7.48 1.63
CA PHE A 107 -7.13 -8.40 0.50
C PHE A 107 -8.50 -8.48 -0.17
N ASP A 108 -8.50 -8.68 -1.48
CA ASP A 108 -9.65 -9.13 -2.24
C ASP A 108 -9.57 -10.65 -2.35
N ILE A 109 -10.67 -11.34 -2.04
CA ILE A 109 -10.79 -12.80 -2.13
C ILE A 109 -11.74 -13.15 -3.25
N GLU A 110 -11.46 -14.22 -3.96
CA GLU A 110 -12.34 -14.78 -4.99
C GLU A 110 -13.76 -14.98 -4.44
N GLU A 111 -14.74 -14.34 -5.09
CA GLU A 111 -16.13 -14.30 -4.60
C GLU A 111 -16.74 -15.67 -4.42
N SER A 112 -16.57 -16.54 -5.43
CA SER A 112 -17.16 -17.87 -5.44
C SER A 112 -16.65 -18.79 -4.32
N ARG A 113 -15.49 -18.44 -3.71
CA ARG A 113 -14.83 -19.27 -2.69
C ARG A 113 -14.58 -18.51 -1.37
N PHE A 114 -15.27 -17.39 -1.20
CA PHE A 114 -15.09 -16.54 -0.02
C PHE A 114 -15.43 -17.26 1.30
N ASP A 115 -16.57 -17.95 1.35
CA ASP A 115 -16.99 -18.65 2.58
C ASP A 115 -16.06 -19.81 2.92
N GLU A 116 -15.55 -20.53 1.92
CA GLU A 116 -14.55 -21.57 2.08
C GLU A 116 -13.25 -21.00 2.62
N PHE A 117 -12.79 -19.85 2.07
CA PHE A 117 -11.60 -19.16 2.54
C PHE A 117 -11.73 -18.74 3.99
N MET A 118 -12.87 -18.16 4.38
CA MET A 118 -13.10 -17.70 5.76
C MET A 118 -13.09 -18.86 6.76
N LYS A 119 -13.78 -19.96 6.43
CA LYS A 119 -13.81 -21.16 7.25
C LYS A 119 -12.41 -21.76 7.44
N GLY A 120 -11.68 -22.01 6.35
CA GLY A 120 -10.36 -22.60 6.45
C GLY A 120 -9.33 -21.68 7.12
N SER A 121 -9.50 -20.35 7.00
CA SER A 121 -8.69 -19.39 7.75
C SER A 121 -8.96 -19.48 9.25
N GLU A 122 -10.20 -19.68 9.65
CA GLU A 122 -10.59 -19.87 11.05
C GLU A 122 -10.05 -21.19 11.62
N ASP A 123 -10.18 -22.28 10.86
CA ASP A 123 -9.61 -23.59 11.23
C ASP A 123 -8.09 -23.50 11.41
N MET A 124 -7.39 -22.76 10.53
CA MET A 124 -5.95 -22.54 10.65
C MET A 124 -5.56 -21.72 11.89
N LEU A 125 -6.33 -20.67 12.21
CA LEU A 125 -6.12 -19.90 13.44
C LEU A 125 -6.33 -20.76 14.69
N GLN A 126 -7.36 -21.59 14.72
CA GLN A 126 -7.64 -22.50 15.85
C GLN A 126 -6.55 -23.54 16.02
N ALA A 127 -6.03 -24.11 14.91
CA ALA A 127 -4.94 -25.07 14.95
C ALA A 127 -3.64 -24.51 15.54
N ASN A 128 -3.45 -23.21 15.49
CA ASN A 128 -2.28 -22.49 16.01
C ASN A 128 -2.57 -21.72 17.32
N ALA A 129 -3.72 -21.96 17.97
CA ALA A 129 -4.16 -21.21 19.14
C ALA A 129 -3.22 -21.27 20.34
N GLY A 130 -2.38 -22.32 20.45
CA GLY A 130 -1.39 -22.45 21.52
C GLY A 130 -0.14 -21.59 21.35
N ASP A 131 0.13 -21.13 20.13
CA ASP A 131 1.39 -20.47 19.75
C ASP A 131 1.23 -18.95 19.57
N TYR A 132 -0.01 -18.46 19.39
CA TYR A 132 -0.30 -17.07 19.01
C TYR A 132 -1.42 -16.45 19.85
N ASP A 133 -1.39 -15.14 20.02
CA ASP A 133 -2.54 -14.37 20.50
C ASP A 133 -3.62 -14.29 19.41
N ILE A 134 -4.39 -15.36 19.28
CA ILE A 134 -5.41 -15.49 18.22
C ILE A 134 -6.44 -14.35 18.24
N PRO A 135 -6.99 -13.91 19.40
CA PRO A 135 -7.91 -12.77 19.43
C PRO A 135 -7.33 -11.49 18.82
N ALA A 136 -6.09 -11.13 19.18
CA ALA A 136 -5.43 -9.95 18.65
C ALA A 136 -5.11 -10.09 17.16
N ILE A 137 -4.64 -11.27 16.73
CA ILE A 137 -4.37 -11.57 15.31
C ILE A 137 -5.67 -11.53 14.50
N LYS A 138 -6.74 -12.16 14.97
CA LYS A 138 -8.05 -12.17 14.33
C LYS A 138 -8.59 -10.73 14.20
N ALA A 139 -8.46 -9.91 15.23
CA ALA A 139 -8.85 -8.51 15.22
C ALA A 139 -8.02 -7.68 14.22
N CYS A 140 -6.77 -8.03 13.96
CA CYS A 140 -5.89 -7.35 13.00
C CYS A 140 -6.14 -7.81 11.55
N LEU A 141 -6.09 -9.13 11.31
CA LEU A 141 -6.18 -9.71 9.96
C LEU A 141 -7.60 -9.66 9.41
N PHE A 142 -8.58 -9.79 10.28
CA PHE A 142 -10.01 -9.76 9.96
C PHE A 142 -10.71 -8.59 10.62
N LYS A 143 -10.00 -7.47 10.73
CA LYS A 143 -10.43 -6.23 11.38
C LYS A 143 -11.76 -5.77 10.82
N ASP A 144 -12.80 -6.06 11.58
CA ASP A 144 -14.21 -5.83 11.30
C ASP A 144 -14.92 -6.96 10.54
N VAL A 145 -16.10 -7.25 11.01
CA VAL A 145 -17.21 -7.88 10.27
C VAL A 145 -17.41 -7.20 8.89
N LYS A 146 -16.84 -6.04 8.68
CA LYS A 146 -16.64 -5.31 7.44
C LYS A 146 -15.60 -5.90 6.49
N LEU A 147 -14.92 -7.01 6.84
CA LEU A 147 -14.13 -7.75 5.88
C LEU A 147 -14.96 -8.09 4.63
N GLY A 148 -16.24 -8.46 4.79
CA GLY A 148 -17.15 -8.67 3.67
C GLY A 148 -17.44 -7.41 2.84
N GLN A 149 -17.28 -6.21 3.38
CA GLN A 149 -17.43 -4.94 2.64
C GLN A 149 -16.11 -4.43 2.05
N ARG A 150 -14.97 -4.77 2.67
CA ARG A 150 -13.64 -4.40 2.18
C ARG A 150 -13.01 -5.47 1.31
N MET A 151 -13.23 -6.73 1.61
CA MET A 151 -13.06 -7.85 0.69
C MET A 151 -14.30 -7.88 -0.19
N ARG A 152 -14.38 -6.93 -1.13
CA ARG A 152 -15.41 -7.03 -2.16
C ARG A 152 -15.25 -8.41 -2.78
N LYS A 153 -16.28 -9.23 -2.64
CA LYS A 153 -16.47 -10.38 -3.49
C LYS A 153 -16.21 -9.86 -4.90
N ARG A 154 -15.05 -10.14 -5.47
CA ARG A 154 -14.79 -9.86 -6.86
C ARG A 154 -15.11 -11.13 -7.61
N SER A 155 -16.08 -11.04 -8.48
CA SER A 155 -16.01 -11.92 -9.63
C SER A 155 -14.62 -11.69 -10.23
N MET A 156 -13.87 -12.75 -10.50
CA MET A 156 -12.52 -12.71 -11.05
C MET A 156 -12.43 -12.02 -12.42
N ILE A 157 -13.56 -11.67 -12.99
CA ILE A 157 -13.64 -10.89 -14.22
C ILE A 157 -14.19 -9.52 -13.80
N PRO A 158 -13.37 -8.46 -13.80
CA PRO A 158 -13.90 -7.11 -13.77
C PRO A 158 -14.60 -6.82 -15.10
N CYS A 159 -15.77 -7.44 -15.31
CA CYS A 159 -16.55 -7.25 -16.53
C CYS A 159 -16.82 -5.78 -16.83
N GLU A 160 -16.88 -4.94 -15.81
CA GLU A 160 -17.02 -3.48 -15.97
C GLU A 160 -15.79 -2.83 -16.61
N TYR A 161 -14.61 -3.41 -16.49
CA TYR A 161 -13.38 -2.84 -17.06
C TYR A 161 -13.05 -3.38 -18.45
N LEU A 162 -13.38 -4.62 -18.76
CA LEU A 162 -13.28 -5.14 -20.14
C LEU A 162 -14.23 -4.40 -21.10
N ASN A 163 -15.37 -3.95 -20.61
CA ASN A 163 -16.30 -3.11 -21.38
C ASN A 163 -15.82 -1.67 -21.56
N ARG A 164 -14.77 -1.22 -20.83
CA ARG A 164 -14.18 0.12 -20.97
C ARG A 164 -13.12 0.22 -22.06
N LYS A 165 -12.99 -0.74 -22.94
CA LYS A 165 -12.31 -0.55 -24.25
C LYS A 165 -12.86 0.63 -25.06
N HIS A 166 -13.93 1.25 -24.55
CA HIS A 166 -14.57 2.44 -25.12
C HIS A 166 -14.22 3.75 -24.40
N GLU A 167 -13.39 3.73 -23.33
CA GLU A 167 -12.89 4.98 -22.77
C GLU A 167 -11.95 5.64 -23.79
N ARG A 168 -12.39 6.74 -24.34
CA ARG A 168 -11.55 7.58 -25.20
C ARG A 168 -11.13 8.83 -24.45
N PRO A 169 -9.86 9.21 -24.53
CA PRO A 169 -8.77 8.49 -25.19
C PRO A 169 -8.33 7.25 -24.40
N VAL A 170 -7.83 6.23 -25.11
CA VAL A 170 -7.25 5.00 -24.50
C VAL A 170 -6.03 5.39 -23.66
N PRO A 171 -5.80 4.79 -22.47
CA PRO A 171 -4.58 5.03 -21.71
C PRO A 171 -3.32 4.75 -22.54
N GLU A 172 -2.34 5.65 -22.46
CA GLU A 172 -1.11 5.55 -23.25
C GLU A 172 -0.17 4.45 -22.72
N ASN A 173 -0.18 4.25 -21.41
CA ASN A 173 0.66 3.30 -20.71
C ASN A 173 0.06 2.95 -19.34
N ILE A 174 0.74 2.06 -18.60
CA ILE A 174 0.29 1.59 -17.29
C ILE A 174 0.23 2.72 -16.24
N ASP A 175 1.14 3.70 -16.32
CA ASP A 175 1.16 4.82 -15.37
C ASP A 175 -0.03 5.76 -15.61
N ASP A 176 -0.39 6.00 -16.86
CA ASP A 176 -1.61 6.74 -17.24
C ASP A 176 -2.87 5.97 -16.81
N GLU A 177 -2.90 4.65 -16.95
CA GLU A 177 -4.01 3.83 -16.46
C GLU A 177 -4.16 3.91 -14.93
N MET A 178 -3.04 3.87 -14.20
CA MET A 178 -3.03 4.04 -12.75
C MET A 178 -3.53 5.43 -12.32
N ALA A 179 -3.12 6.47 -13.03
CA ALA A 179 -3.55 7.84 -12.76
C ALA A 179 -5.06 7.99 -13.00
N ARG A 180 -5.56 7.52 -14.12
CA ARG A 180 -7.00 7.52 -14.43
C ARG A 180 -7.81 6.69 -13.44
N TYR A 181 -7.28 5.55 -12.99
CA TYR A 181 -7.90 4.76 -11.93
C TYR A 181 -8.04 5.58 -10.64
N ALA A 182 -6.97 6.24 -10.20
CA ALA A 182 -6.96 7.05 -8.99
C ALA A 182 -7.92 8.25 -9.07
N LEU A 183 -8.08 8.84 -10.24
CA LEU A 183 -8.92 10.04 -10.46
C LEU A 183 -10.41 9.72 -10.66
N LYS A 184 -10.82 8.45 -10.71
CA LYS A 184 -12.24 8.05 -10.83
C LYS A 184 -12.98 7.94 -9.50
N PHE A 185 -12.29 8.13 -8.39
CA PHE A 185 -12.93 8.11 -7.07
C PHE A 185 -13.59 9.45 -6.76
N PRO A 186 -14.69 9.48 -5.98
CA PRO A 186 -15.47 10.69 -5.73
C PRO A 186 -14.63 11.88 -5.29
N ASP A 187 -13.64 11.64 -4.43
CA ASP A 187 -12.79 12.69 -3.85
C ASP A 187 -11.81 13.32 -4.86
N THR A 188 -11.53 12.65 -5.98
CA THR A 188 -10.56 13.07 -7.00
C THR A 188 -11.18 13.23 -8.38
N MET A 189 -12.45 12.86 -8.56
CA MET A 189 -13.12 12.83 -9.86
C MET A 189 -13.18 14.22 -10.54
N HIS A 190 -13.22 15.29 -9.78
CA HIS A 190 -13.20 16.66 -10.30
C HIS A 190 -11.91 17.02 -11.06
N LEU A 191 -10.84 16.23 -10.87
CA LEU A 191 -9.56 16.40 -11.56
C LEU A 191 -9.44 15.53 -12.84
N TYR A 192 -10.37 14.57 -13.03
CA TYR A 192 -10.27 13.57 -14.09
C TYR A 192 -10.24 14.17 -15.50
N ASP A 193 -11.17 15.05 -15.80
CA ASP A 193 -11.29 15.65 -17.13
C ASP A 193 -10.06 16.52 -17.47
N ALA A 194 -9.56 17.29 -16.51
CA ALA A 194 -8.35 18.08 -16.66
C ALA A 194 -7.12 17.20 -16.95
N TYR A 195 -7.01 16.07 -16.26
CA TYR A 195 -5.94 15.11 -16.48
C TYR A 195 -6.03 14.47 -17.88
N VAL A 196 -7.21 13.99 -18.26
CA VAL A 196 -7.40 13.29 -19.55
C VAL A 196 -7.18 14.23 -20.75
N GLN A 197 -7.52 15.52 -20.62
CA GLN A 197 -7.30 16.50 -21.69
C GLN A 197 -5.83 16.85 -21.89
N GLN A 198 -5.06 16.99 -20.81
CA GLN A 198 -3.64 17.37 -20.85
C GLN A 198 -2.82 16.67 -19.78
N PRO A 199 -2.53 15.36 -19.91
CA PRO A 199 -1.79 14.61 -18.88
C PRO A 199 -0.40 15.20 -18.59
N SER A 200 0.29 15.67 -19.62
CA SER A 200 1.65 16.25 -19.51
C SER A 200 1.70 17.62 -18.81
N ALA A 201 0.60 18.37 -18.86
CA ALA A 201 0.46 19.67 -18.20
C ALA A 201 -0.25 19.61 -16.84
N PHE A 202 -0.64 18.42 -16.41
CA PHE A 202 -1.39 18.23 -15.18
C PHE A 202 -0.50 18.50 -13.95
N ASN A 203 -0.83 19.50 -13.16
CA ASN A 203 0.00 19.98 -12.04
C ASN A 203 -0.59 19.70 -10.65
N HIS A 204 -1.65 18.92 -10.54
CA HIS A 204 -2.22 18.52 -9.26
C HIS A 204 -1.61 17.21 -8.77
N LEU A 205 -1.51 17.04 -7.46
CA LEU A 205 -1.09 15.77 -6.88
C LEU A 205 -2.18 14.71 -7.08
N ILE A 206 -1.81 13.59 -7.68
CA ILE A 206 -2.71 12.44 -7.85
C ILE A 206 -2.56 11.50 -6.67
N TYR A 207 -1.31 11.32 -6.20
CA TYR A 207 -0.99 10.31 -5.22
C TYR A 207 -0.47 10.88 -3.90
N GLN A 208 -0.80 10.19 -2.81
CA GLN A 208 -0.27 10.49 -1.48
C GLN A 208 1.24 10.28 -1.40
N GLU A 209 1.79 9.41 -2.24
CA GLU A 209 3.21 9.17 -2.37
C GLU A 209 3.96 10.41 -2.90
N GLU A 210 3.36 11.17 -3.81
CA GLU A 210 3.92 12.45 -4.29
C GLU A 210 4.02 13.49 -3.16
N MET A 211 3.06 13.48 -2.22
CA MET A 211 3.14 14.31 -1.02
C MET A 211 4.36 13.92 -0.16
N LEU A 212 4.62 12.61 -0.02
CA LEU A 212 5.79 12.11 0.71
C LEU A 212 7.08 12.48 0.00
N ASP A 213 7.11 12.45 -1.33
CA ASP A 213 8.28 12.85 -2.12
C ASP A 213 8.59 14.33 -1.91
N ILE A 214 7.61 15.22 -1.97
CA ILE A 214 7.80 16.66 -1.69
C ILE A 214 8.33 16.85 -0.26
N LEU A 215 7.71 16.24 0.74
CA LEU A 215 8.11 16.38 2.13
C LEU A 215 9.54 15.88 2.40
N ARG A 216 9.95 14.82 1.70
CA ARG A 216 11.27 14.21 1.89
C ARG A 216 12.36 14.88 1.06
N HIS A 217 12.09 15.26 -0.16
CA HIS A 217 13.10 15.78 -1.08
C HIS A 217 13.21 17.31 -1.04
N THR A 218 12.09 18.03 -0.99
CA THR A 218 12.11 19.49 -0.87
C THR A 218 12.38 19.94 0.56
N PHE A 219 11.70 19.34 1.54
CA PHE A 219 11.83 19.76 2.93
C PHE A 219 12.78 18.88 3.77
N HIS A 220 13.46 17.92 3.17
CA HIS A 220 14.45 17.03 3.79
C HIS A 220 13.97 16.28 5.05
N LEU A 221 12.68 15.97 5.11
CA LEU A 221 12.10 15.33 6.28
C LEU A 221 12.30 13.80 6.27
N GLY A 222 12.47 13.22 7.45
CA GLY A 222 12.44 11.77 7.62
C GLY A 222 11.07 11.19 7.28
N SER A 223 11.05 9.94 6.79
CA SER A 223 9.84 9.29 6.28
C SER A 223 8.68 9.24 7.28
N ILE A 224 8.96 9.05 8.57
CA ILE A 224 7.92 8.98 9.62
C ILE A 224 7.27 10.36 9.79
N LYS A 225 8.08 11.44 9.98
CA LYS A 225 7.57 12.81 10.09
C LYS A 225 6.82 13.24 8.84
N ALA A 226 7.34 12.91 7.64
CA ALA A 226 6.67 13.18 6.38
C ALA A 226 5.29 12.50 6.31
N ASN A 227 5.18 11.23 6.71
CA ASN A 227 3.89 10.52 6.72
C ASN A 227 2.91 11.08 7.77
N ASP A 228 3.41 11.61 8.89
CA ASP A 228 2.56 12.23 9.90
C ASP A 228 1.97 13.56 9.39
N ILE A 229 2.78 14.40 8.74
CA ILE A 229 2.32 15.63 8.07
C ILE A 229 1.30 15.32 6.97
N ARG A 230 1.60 14.34 6.10
CA ARG A 230 0.65 13.90 5.08
C ARG A 230 -0.71 13.49 5.69
N ARG A 231 -0.69 12.78 6.84
CA ARG A 231 -1.92 12.41 7.55
C ARG A 231 -2.69 13.62 8.07
N ALA A 232 -1.99 14.61 8.63
CA ALA A 232 -2.61 15.85 9.10
C ALA A 232 -3.29 16.59 7.94
N ILE A 233 -2.62 16.69 6.78
CA ILE A 233 -3.19 17.29 5.56
C ILE A 233 -4.44 16.53 5.11
N GLN A 234 -4.36 15.19 5.00
CA GLN A 234 -5.49 14.36 4.59
C GLN A 234 -6.72 14.47 5.50
N ARG A 235 -6.48 14.70 6.80
CA ARG A 235 -7.54 14.89 7.80
C ARG A 235 -7.97 16.33 7.94
N GLN A 236 -7.33 17.24 7.20
CA GLN A 236 -7.57 18.69 7.26
C GLN A 236 -7.44 19.26 8.68
N GLU A 237 -6.44 18.75 9.45
CA GLU A 237 -6.14 19.18 10.81
C GLU A 237 -5.41 20.53 10.78
N THR A 238 -6.14 21.62 10.56
CA THR A 238 -5.62 22.96 10.22
C THR A 238 -4.56 23.45 11.21
N GLU A 239 -4.80 23.35 12.51
CA GLU A 239 -3.83 23.79 13.54
C GLU A 239 -2.50 23.04 13.47
N ARG A 240 -2.56 21.71 13.24
CA ARG A 240 -1.35 20.89 13.08
C ARG A 240 -0.61 21.20 11.78
N ILE A 241 -1.35 21.43 10.69
CA ILE A 241 -0.77 21.80 9.40
C ILE A 241 0.00 23.11 9.52
N GLU A 242 -0.58 24.13 10.16
CA GLU A 242 0.07 25.42 10.39
C GLU A 242 1.29 25.31 11.32
N ALA A 243 1.19 24.50 12.38
CA ALA A 243 2.31 24.23 13.26
C ALA A 243 3.48 23.56 12.52
N TYR A 244 3.19 22.57 11.68
CA TYR A 244 4.20 21.93 10.84
C TYR A 244 4.82 22.90 9.83
N LYS A 245 3.99 23.71 9.15
CA LYS A 245 4.49 24.75 8.24
C LYS A 245 5.48 25.66 8.94
N LYS A 246 5.09 26.22 10.08
CA LYS A 246 5.92 27.11 10.87
C LYS A 246 7.25 26.46 11.26
N ASP A 247 7.23 25.22 11.78
CA ASP A 247 8.43 24.49 12.18
C ASP A 247 9.36 24.21 10.98
N ILE A 248 8.81 23.74 9.86
CA ILE A 248 9.57 23.47 8.65
C ILE A 248 10.22 24.74 8.12
N PHE A 249 9.45 25.82 7.96
CA PHE A 249 9.94 27.08 7.38
C PHE A 249 10.95 27.79 8.29
N ALA A 250 10.85 27.65 9.60
CA ALA A 250 11.84 28.17 10.54
C ALA A 250 13.20 27.46 10.44
N ASN A 251 13.22 26.21 9.97
CA ASN A 251 14.42 25.37 9.91
C ASN A 251 14.92 25.13 8.47
N LEU A 252 14.38 25.83 7.49
CA LEU A 252 14.81 25.73 6.09
C LEU A 252 16.21 26.32 5.90
N GLN A 253 17.23 25.47 5.71
CA GLN A 253 18.61 25.92 5.51
C GLN A 253 19.09 25.93 4.06
N ALA A 254 18.41 25.25 3.14
CA ALA A 254 18.93 25.02 1.78
C ALA A 254 17.89 25.18 0.66
N VAL A 255 16.67 25.56 0.96
CA VAL A 255 15.59 25.71 -0.04
C VAL A 255 15.29 27.18 -0.25
N ASN A 256 15.12 27.56 -1.52
CA ASN A 256 14.66 28.90 -1.85
C ASN A 256 13.26 29.14 -1.24
N PRO A 257 13.03 30.22 -0.48
CA PRO A 257 11.74 30.49 0.18
C PRO A 257 10.55 30.46 -0.79
N SER A 258 10.72 30.94 -2.01
CA SER A 258 9.66 30.92 -3.05
C SER A 258 9.35 29.49 -3.52
N GLU A 259 10.37 28.66 -3.68
CA GLU A 259 10.21 27.24 -4.02
C GLU A 259 9.55 26.46 -2.89
N ALA A 260 9.93 26.74 -1.64
CA ALA A 260 9.31 26.16 -0.46
C ALA A 260 7.83 26.48 -0.37
N GLU A 261 7.46 27.75 -0.57
CA GLU A 261 6.05 28.17 -0.54
C GLU A 261 5.23 27.54 -1.66
N THR A 262 5.77 27.49 -2.88
CA THR A 262 5.13 26.83 -4.01
C THR A 262 4.93 25.33 -3.76
N SER A 263 5.95 24.65 -3.21
CA SER A 263 5.90 23.24 -2.85
C SER A 263 4.88 22.98 -1.73
N TRP A 264 4.79 23.87 -0.74
CA TRP A 264 3.80 23.76 0.32
C TRP A 264 2.36 23.95 -0.20
N GLN A 265 2.15 24.93 -1.04
CA GLN A 265 0.84 25.17 -1.68
C GLN A 265 0.42 23.95 -2.51
N ARG A 266 1.35 23.40 -3.29
CA ARG A 266 1.09 22.18 -4.06
C ARG A 266 0.76 21.00 -3.13
N LEU A 267 1.50 20.84 -2.04
CA LEU A 267 1.29 19.78 -1.05
C LEU A 267 -0.12 19.81 -0.44
N THR A 268 -0.66 21.01 -0.19
CA THR A 268 -1.96 21.22 0.45
C THR A 268 -3.12 21.37 -0.55
N SER A 269 -2.83 21.44 -1.85
CA SER A 269 -3.84 21.67 -2.91
C SER A 269 -4.83 20.51 -3.09
N ASN A 270 -4.40 19.27 -2.80
CA ASN A 270 -5.26 18.09 -2.88
C ASN A 270 -5.10 17.20 -1.65
N PRO A 271 -5.80 17.49 -0.53
CA PRO A 271 -5.74 16.67 0.68
C PRO A 271 -6.24 15.23 0.46
N ASN A 272 -7.08 15.02 -0.55
CA ASN A 272 -7.70 13.73 -0.88
C ASN A 272 -6.92 12.94 -1.93
N ALA A 273 -5.64 13.26 -2.16
CA ALA A 273 -4.78 12.51 -3.07
C ALA A 273 -4.87 11.00 -2.81
N PHE A 274 -4.89 10.21 -3.88
CA PHE A 274 -5.16 8.78 -3.83
C PHE A 274 -3.96 7.97 -3.34
N LEU A 275 -4.18 6.81 -2.75
CA LEU A 275 -3.11 5.88 -2.35
C LEU A 275 -2.54 5.15 -3.59
N LYS A 276 -1.32 5.49 -4.01
CA LYS A 276 -0.67 4.91 -5.20
C LYS A 276 -0.57 3.39 -5.12
N ALA A 277 -0.20 2.87 -3.96
CA ALA A 277 -0.11 1.42 -3.73
C ALA A 277 -1.41 0.69 -4.07
N HIS A 278 -2.56 1.28 -3.74
CA HIS A 278 -3.86 0.72 -4.09
C HIS A 278 -4.12 0.80 -5.61
N ALA A 279 -3.84 1.94 -6.25
CA ALA A 279 -4.00 2.10 -7.69
C ALA A 279 -3.16 1.08 -8.48
N VAL A 280 -1.87 0.97 -8.14
CA VAL A 280 -0.94 0.00 -8.75
C VAL A 280 -1.48 -1.41 -8.60
N SER A 281 -1.87 -1.80 -7.39
CA SER A 281 -2.38 -3.15 -7.14
C SER A 281 -3.63 -3.45 -7.94
N GLN A 282 -4.57 -2.52 -7.99
CA GLN A 282 -5.84 -2.72 -8.68
C GLN A 282 -5.70 -2.74 -10.21
N VAL A 283 -4.81 -1.94 -10.77
CA VAL A 283 -4.51 -1.98 -12.21
C VAL A 283 -3.80 -3.29 -12.56
N LEU A 284 -2.78 -3.69 -11.78
CA LEU A 284 -2.06 -4.94 -12.03
C LEU A 284 -2.95 -6.18 -11.86
N ALA A 285 -3.91 -6.17 -10.92
CA ALA A 285 -4.85 -7.29 -10.76
C ALA A 285 -5.53 -7.67 -12.08
N ARG A 286 -5.82 -6.70 -12.94
CA ARG A 286 -6.46 -6.93 -14.24
C ARG A 286 -5.57 -7.72 -15.20
N TYR A 287 -4.25 -7.48 -15.14
CA TYR A 287 -3.29 -8.18 -15.98
C TYR A 287 -3.02 -9.60 -15.50
N TYR A 288 -3.24 -9.89 -14.22
CA TYR A 288 -3.04 -11.21 -13.64
C TYR A 288 -4.26 -12.12 -13.77
N TYR A 289 -5.46 -11.57 -13.88
CA TYR A 289 -6.71 -12.34 -13.88
C TYR A 289 -7.53 -12.22 -15.17
N ASP A 290 -7.10 -11.48 -16.16
CA ASP A 290 -7.73 -11.33 -17.48
C ASP A 290 -7.18 -12.34 -18.51
N PHE A 291 -6.83 -13.55 -18.08
CA PHE A 291 -6.37 -14.62 -18.98
C PHE A 291 -7.46 -15.63 -19.25
#